data_d5f66c0f4f882e045aece39325a13aa2
#
_entry.id   d5f66c0f4f882e045aece39325a13aa2
#
_cell.length_a   1.000
_cell.length_b   1.000
_cell.length_c   1.000
_cell.angle_alpha   90.00
_cell.angle_beta   90.00
_cell.angle_gamma   90.00
#
_symmetry.space_group_name_H-M   'P 1'
#
loop_
_entity.id
_entity.type
_entity.pdbx_description
1 polymer ?
#
loop_
_entity_poly.entity_id
_entity_poly.type
_entity_poly.pdbx_seq_one_letter_code
_entity_poly.pdbx_strand_id
1 'polypeptide(L)'
;MYLFFDTETTGLPLNRKAPVSDLNNWPRMVQLAWLLYDGNGNKISGKDYIIKPEGYIIPAEASKIHGITTERANAEGLNLQTVLWDFVSQVNKAEFLVAHNMKFDEKIVGAEFLRSKMPNSIASKKRICTMEKATNFCAIIGNYGYKWPTLTELHYKLFRTGFEESHNAAADIIATAKCFWELKRQGII
;
A
#
# COMPACT_ATOMS: atom_id res chain seq x y z
N MET A 1 2.89 -8.18 15.91
CA MET A 1 1.80 -7.45 15.26
C MET A 1 2.08 -7.30 13.77
N TYR A 2 1.02 -7.19 12.96
CA TYR A 2 1.07 -7.01 11.51
C TYR A 2 0.49 -5.65 11.16
N LEU A 3 1.25 -4.84 10.43
CA LEU A 3 0.79 -3.56 9.90
C LEU A 3 0.59 -3.72 8.39
N PHE A 4 -0.64 -3.66 7.97
CA PHE A 4 -1.02 -3.58 6.55
C PHE A 4 -1.02 -2.13 6.13
N PHE A 5 -0.56 -1.84 4.93
CA PHE A 5 -0.63 -0.49 4.37
C PHE A 5 -0.69 -0.52 2.85
N ASP A 6 -1.28 0.51 2.30
CA ASP A 6 -1.47 0.71 0.87
C ASP A 6 -1.40 2.19 0.54
N THR A 7 -0.97 2.55 -0.67
CA THR A 7 -0.77 3.94 -1.08
C THR A 7 -1.36 4.22 -2.45
N GLU A 8 -2.10 5.35 -2.57
CA GLU A 8 -2.40 5.96 -3.85
C GLU A 8 -1.41 7.08 -4.16
N THR A 9 -1.13 7.29 -5.43
CA THR A 9 -0.05 8.17 -5.87
C THR A 9 -0.44 9.02 -7.07
N THR A 10 0.38 10.06 -7.37
CA THR A 10 0.21 10.90 -8.56
C THR A 10 0.52 10.17 -9.88
N GLY A 11 0.84 8.87 -9.84
CA GLY A 11 1.12 8.06 -11.03
C GLY A 11 2.12 6.94 -10.74
N LEU A 12 2.83 6.49 -11.75
CA LEU A 12 3.83 5.44 -11.64
C LEU A 12 5.25 6.00 -11.64
N PRO A 13 6.25 5.30 -11.07
CA PRO A 13 7.64 5.71 -11.15
C PRO A 13 8.15 5.64 -12.60
N LEU A 14 9.07 6.54 -12.96
CA LEU A 14 9.71 6.54 -14.29
C LEU A 14 10.53 5.25 -14.49
N ASN A 15 11.21 4.79 -13.45
CA ASN A 15 11.94 3.53 -13.42
C ASN A 15 11.68 2.80 -12.10
N ARG A 16 11.04 1.62 -12.19
CA ARG A 16 10.73 0.79 -10.99
C ARG A 16 11.97 0.27 -10.26
N LYS A 17 13.14 0.25 -10.91
CA LYS A 17 14.41 -0.22 -10.33
C LYS A 17 15.24 0.89 -9.68
N ALA A 18 14.84 2.16 -9.83
CA ALA A 18 15.56 3.29 -9.25
C ALA A 18 15.68 3.16 -7.71
N PRO A 19 16.75 3.68 -7.11
CA PRO A 19 16.86 3.78 -5.66
C PRO A 19 15.80 4.74 -5.11
N VAL A 20 15.38 4.52 -3.88
CA VAL A 20 14.39 5.37 -3.21
C VAL A 20 14.85 6.83 -3.06
N SER A 21 16.16 7.06 -3.06
CA SER A 21 16.78 8.38 -3.00
C SER A 21 16.66 9.21 -4.29
N ASP A 22 16.30 8.57 -5.41
CA ASP A 22 15.98 9.30 -6.64
C ASP A 22 14.55 9.86 -6.55
N LEU A 23 14.40 10.97 -5.84
CA LEU A 23 13.09 11.54 -5.52
C LEU A 23 12.32 12.05 -6.74
N ASN A 24 13.01 12.37 -7.84
CA ASN A 24 12.36 12.79 -9.09
C ASN A 24 11.74 11.60 -9.84
N ASN A 25 12.21 10.40 -9.58
CA ASN A 25 11.69 9.16 -10.17
C ASN A 25 10.37 8.70 -9.52
N TRP A 26 10.18 8.94 -8.21
CA TRP A 26 9.05 8.41 -7.46
C TRP A 26 7.89 9.41 -7.41
N PRO A 27 6.65 8.97 -7.74
CA PRO A 27 5.48 9.84 -7.65
C PRO A 27 5.24 10.30 -6.22
N ARG A 28 4.39 11.33 -6.07
CA ARG A 28 3.96 11.81 -4.75
C ARG A 28 2.84 10.93 -4.22
N MET A 29 2.85 10.69 -2.93
CA MET A 29 1.78 10.00 -2.24
C MET A 29 0.55 10.90 -2.13
N VAL A 30 -0.62 10.37 -2.49
CA VAL A 30 -1.92 11.05 -2.48
C VAL A 30 -2.81 10.54 -1.35
N GLN A 31 -2.72 9.24 -1.05
CA GLN A 31 -3.44 8.60 0.04
C GLN A 31 -2.54 7.59 0.73
N LEU A 32 -2.69 7.43 2.03
CA LEU A 32 -2.08 6.37 2.83
C LEU A 32 -3.14 5.75 3.72
N ALA A 33 -3.43 4.48 3.52
CA ALA A 33 -4.26 3.69 4.42
C ALA A 33 -3.43 2.67 5.18
N TRP A 34 -3.78 2.41 6.43
CA TRP A 34 -3.15 1.37 7.22
C TRP A 34 -4.11 0.69 8.20
N LEU A 35 -3.86 -0.60 8.47
CA LEU A 35 -4.57 -1.42 9.44
C LEU A 35 -3.55 -2.15 10.31
N LEU A 36 -3.69 -2.07 11.63
CA LEU A 36 -2.88 -2.80 12.60
C LEU A 36 -3.68 -3.98 13.17
N TYR A 37 -3.07 -5.16 13.13
CA TYR A 37 -3.63 -6.41 13.65
C TYR A 37 -2.69 -7.06 14.67
N ASP A 38 -3.26 -7.77 15.63
CA ASP A 38 -2.50 -8.66 16.50
C ASP A 38 -2.09 -9.97 15.81
N GLY A 39 -1.40 -10.88 16.53
CA GLY A 39 -0.97 -12.16 15.98
C GLY A 39 -2.13 -13.15 15.71
N ASN A 40 -3.28 -12.91 16.29
CA ASN A 40 -4.48 -13.74 16.18
C ASN A 40 -5.44 -13.30 15.06
N GLY A 41 -5.14 -12.18 14.39
CA GLY A 41 -5.99 -11.64 13.34
C GLY A 41 -7.08 -10.69 13.83
N ASN A 42 -6.99 -10.18 15.06
CA ASN A 42 -7.90 -9.16 15.55
C ASN A 42 -7.39 -7.78 15.13
N LYS A 43 -8.26 -6.99 14.48
CA LYS A 43 -7.97 -5.60 14.15
C LYS A 43 -7.88 -4.76 15.42
N ILE A 44 -6.75 -4.08 15.61
CA ILE A 44 -6.48 -3.19 16.74
C ILE A 44 -6.88 -1.76 16.39
N SER A 45 -6.42 -1.28 15.23
CA SER A 45 -6.64 0.10 14.77
C SER A 45 -6.49 0.20 13.25
N GLY A 46 -6.87 1.34 12.70
CA GLY A 46 -6.69 1.63 11.28
C GLY A 46 -7.04 3.07 10.98
N LYS A 47 -6.42 3.61 9.94
CA LYS A 47 -6.66 4.96 9.43
C LYS A 47 -6.57 4.96 7.91
N ASP A 48 -7.22 5.95 7.35
CA ASP A 48 -7.18 6.30 5.95
C ASP A 48 -6.99 7.82 5.85
N TYR A 49 -5.95 8.26 5.16
CA TYR A 49 -5.56 9.65 5.08
C TYR A 49 -5.36 10.08 3.63
N ILE A 50 -6.13 11.06 3.20
CA ILE A 50 -5.81 11.85 2.00
C ILE A 50 -4.69 12.83 2.38
N ILE A 51 -3.69 12.96 1.50
CA ILE A 51 -2.55 13.86 1.69
C ILE A 51 -2.84 15.18 0.97
N LYS A 52 -2.74 16.28 1.71
CA LYS A 52 -2.83 17.62 1.11
C LYS A 52 -1.63 17.85 0.19
N PRO A 53 -1.82 18.13 -1.10
CA PRO A 53 -0.73 18.37 -2.02
C PRO A 53 -0.03 19.70 -1.72
N GLU A 54 1.28 19.65 -1.49
CA GLU A 54 2.13 20.81 -1.29
C GLU A 54 3.16 20.88 -2.40
N GLY A 55 3.01 21.88 -3.29
CA GLY A 55 3.91 22.10 -4.42
C GLY A 55 3.75 21.13 -5.60
N TYR A 56 2.65 20.40 -5.68
CA TYR A 56 2.28 19.53 -6.81
C TYR A 56 0.77 19.50 -7.02
N ILE A 57 0.35 19.04 -8.18
CA ILE A 57 -1.05 18.74 -8.51
C ILE A 57 -1.21 17.23 -8.71
N ILE A 58 -2.41 16.73 -8.50
CA ILE A 58 -2.75 15.33 -8.78
C ILE A 58 -3.20 15.27 -10.24
N PRO A 59 -2.51 14.52 -11.12
CA PRO A 59 -2.88 14.41 -12.52
C PRO A 59 -4.28 13.81 -12.70
N ALA A 60 -4.99 14.27 -13.73
CA ALA A 60 -6.35 13.79 -14.01
C ALA A 60 -6.39 12.26 -14.26
N GLU A 61 -5.35 11.70 -14.85
CA GLU A 61 -5.22 10.25 -15.10
C GLU A 61 -5.15 9.47 -13.78
N ALA A 62 -4.41 9.96 -12.79
CA ALA A 62 -4.34 9.34 -11.46
C ALA A 62 -5.68 9.50 -10.73
N SER A 63 -6.28 10.71 -10.77
CA SER A 63 -7.59 10.98 -10.17
C SER A 63 -8.70 10.09 -10.73
N LYS A 64 -8.66 9.73 -12.02
CA LYS A 64 -9.63 8.79 -12.61
C LYS A 64 -9.52 7.38 -12.03
N ILE A 65 -8.34 7.00 -11.54
CA ILE A 65 -8.09 5.68 -10.97
C ILE A 65 -8.58 5.62 -9.52
N HIS A 66 -8.10 6.52 -8.66
CA HIS A 66 -8.35 6.46 -7.21
C HIS A 66 -9.41 7.47 -6.70
N GLY A 67 -10.00 8.29 -7.58
CA GLY A 67 -11.11 9.21 -7.25
C GLY A 67 -10.72 10.45 -6.41
N ILE A 68 -9.43 10.71 -6.19
CA ILE A 68 -8.97 11.85 -5.40
C ILE A 68 -8.43 12.92 -6.35
N THR A 69 -9.16 14.04 -6.45
CA THR A 69 -8.72 15.20 -7.23
C THR A 69 -7.86 16.14 -6.38
N THR A 70 -7.16 17.07 -7.03
CA THR A 70 -6.40 18.12 -6.33
C THR A 70 -7.29 18.96 -5.42
N GLU A 71 -8.51 19.30 -5.87
CA GLU A 71 -9.48 20.08 -5.11
C GLU A 71 -9.92 19.32 -3.86
N ARG A 72 -10.27 18.05 -4.00
CA ARG A 72 -10.64 17.18 -2.88
C ARG A 72 -9.49 17.04 -1.89
N ALA A 73 -8.28 16.78 -2.38
CA ALA A 73 -7.11 16.63 -1.53
C ALA A 73 -6.73 17.95 -0.80
N ASN A 74 -6.99 19.11 -1.40
CA ASN A 74 -6.81 20.40 -0.73
C ASN A 74 -7.87 20.65 0.36
N ALA A 75 -9.10 20.18 0.16
CA ALA A 75 -10.21 20.38 1.10
C ALA A 75 -10.17 19.40 2.28
N GLU A 76 -9.89 18.13 2.03
CA GLU A 76 -10.00 17.03 3.00
C GLU A 76 -8.64 16.53 3.50
N GLY A 77 -7.56 16.80 2.74
CA GLY A 77 -6.25 16.25 3.00
C GLY A 77 -5.53 16.83 4.22
N LEU A 78 -4.75 15.98 4.86
CA LEU A 78 -3.88 16.35 5.97
C LEU A 78 -2.45 16.62 5.49
N ASN A 79 -1.72 17.40 6.27
CA ASN A 79 -0.29 17.62 6.04
C ASN A 79 0.46 16.29 6.03
N LEU A 80 1.33 16.09 5.04
CA LEU A 80 2.10 14.86 4.84
C LEU A 80 2.88 14.46 6.10
N GLN A 81 3.54 15.40 6.74
CA GLN A 81 4.39 15.12 7.89
C GLN A 81 3.58 14.60 9.09
N THR A 82 2.37 15.15 9.31
CA THR A 82 1.43 14.67 10.34
C THR A 82 1.04 13.22 10.09
N VAL A 83 0.70 12.88 8.84
CA VAL A 83 0.32 11.51 8.45
C VAL A 83 1.49 10.54 8.60
N LEU A 84 2.69 10.95 8.18
CA LEU A 84 3.88 10.11 8.32
C LEU A 84 4.25 9.85 9.79
N TRP A 85 4.10 10.83 10.69
CA TRP A 85 4.35 10.62 12.12
C TRP A 85 3.35 9.64 12.76
N ASP A 86 2.06 9.74 12.39
CA ASP A 86 1.07 8.75 12.86
C ASP A 86 1.40 7.36 12.32
N PHE A 87 1.72 7.24 11.04
CA PHE A 87 2.12 5.96 10.44
C PHE A 87 3.36 5.36 11.14
N VAL A 88 4.40 6.16 11.39
CA VAL A 88 5.61 5.72 12.12
C VAL A 88 5.25 5.17 13.50
N SER A 89 4.30 5.78 14.20
CA SER A 89 3.85 5.30 15.51
C SER A 89 3.29 3.87 15.45
N GLN A 90 2.65 3.50 14.34
CA GLN A 90 2.15 2.14 14.10
C GLN A 90 3.25 1.20 13.60
N VAL A 91 4.12 1.68 12.72
CA VAL A 91 5.30 0.92 12.27
C VAL A 91 6.14 0.46 13.48
N ASN A 92 6.32 1.32 14.48
CA ASN A 92 7.08 0.97 15.68
C ASN A 92 6.46 -0.17 16.49
N LYS A 93 5.15 -0.32 16.49
CA LYS A 93 4.41 -1.42 17.16
C LYS A 93 4.47 -2.72 16.36
N ALA A 94 4.63 -2.64 15.04
CA ALA A 94 4.58 -3.79 14.15
C ALA A 94 5.91 -4.54 14.11
N GLU A 95 5.85 -5.85 13.96
CA GLU A 95 6.98 -6.71 13.58
C GLU A 95 7.01 -6.92 12.07
N PHE A 96 5.84 -7.09 11.47
CA PHE A 96 5.65 -7.35 10.05
C PHE A 96 4.92 -6.21 9.37
N LEU A 97 5.43 -5.80 8.22
CA LEU A 97 4.74 -4.94 7.27
C LEU A 97 4.16 -5.81 6.16
N VAL A 98 2.90 -5.58 5.81
CA VAL A 98 2.18 -6.37 4.81
C VAL A 98 1.57 -5.43 3.78
N ALA A 99 1.78 -5.73 2.50
CA ALA A 99 1.14 -5.01 1.39
C ALA A 99 0.92 -5.96 0.19
N HIS A 100 0.04 -5.56 -0.72
CA HIS A 100 -0.08 -6.21 -2.02
C HIS A 100 0.76 -5.42 -3.03
N ASN A 101 1.89 -5.97 -3.49
CA ASN A 101 2.97 -5.27 -4.21
C ASN A 101 3.86 -4.39 -3.30
N MET A 102 4.28 -4.94 -2.17
CA MET A 102 5.11 -4.31 -1.13
C MET A 102 6.24 -3.43 -1.67
N LYS A 103 6.91 -3.85 -2.75
CA LYS A 103 8.03 -3.10 -3.33
C LYS A 103 7.66 -1.71 -3.84
N PHE A 104 6.41 -1.52 -4.26
CA PHE A 104 5.92 -0.22 -4.68
C PHE A 104 5.66 0.67 -3.45
N ASP A 105 4.82 0.21 -2.54
CA ASP A 105 4.38 1.00 -1.39
C ASP A 105 5.52 1.38 -0.46
N GLU A 106 6.46 0.45 -0.20
CA GLU A 106 7.62 0.76 0.64
C GLU A 106 8.51 1.85 0.03
N LYS A 107 8.62 1.91 -1.30
CA LYS A 107 9.41 2.95 -1.98
C LYS A 107 8.69 4.29 -2.01
N ILE A 108 7.37 4.28 -2.20
CA ILE A 108 6.56 5.50 -2.11
C ILE A 108 6.69 6.13 -0.72
N VAL A 109 6.41 5.36 0.34
CA VAL A 109 6.54 5.84 1.72
C VAL A 109 7.99 6.23 2.04
N GLY A 110 8.97 5.44 1.58
CA GLY A 110 10.39 5.74 1.76
C GLY A 110 10.82 7.05 1.09
N ALA A 111 10.32 7.33 -0.11
CA ALA A 111 10.58 8.60 -0.80
C ALA A 111 9.96 9.80 -0.07
N GLU A 112 8.74 9.65 0.49
CA GLU A 112 8.11 10.70 1.26
C GLU A 112 8.82 10.93 2.61
N PHE A 113 9.36 9.89 3.26
CA PHE A 113 10.24 10.06 4.42
C PHE A 113 11.47 10.89 4.08
N LEU A 114 12.13 10.62 2.94
CA LEU A 114 13.31 11.39 2.50
C LEU A 114 12.94 12.85 2.19
N ARG A 115 11.82 13.10 1.48
CA ARG A 115 11.32 14.45 1.20
C ARG A 115 11.03 15.24 2.48
N SER A 116 10.47 14.55 3.47
CA SER A 116 10.14 15.12 4.78
C SER A 116 11.33 15.17 5.74
N LYS A 117 12.53 14.74 5.33
CA LYS A 117 13.75 14.62 6.19
C LYS A 117 13.50 13.78 7.45
N MET A 118 12.65 12.76 7.34
CA MET A 118 12.33 11.83 8.43
C MET A 118 13.18 10.56 8.30
N PRO A 119 13.50 9.88 9.42
CA PRO A 119 14.17 8.58 9.36
C PRO A 119 13.27 7.53 8.72
N ASN A 120 13.86 6.65 7.91
CA ASN A 120 13.13 5.56 7.28
C ASN A 120 12.84 4.43 8.29
N SER A 121 11.75 4.57 9.02
CA SER A 121 11.32 3.62 10.06
C SER A 121 10.89 2.25 9.54
N ILE A 122 10.56 2.15 8.25
CA ILE A 122 10.14 0.87 7.66
C ILE A 122 11.32 -0.02 7.26
N ALA A 123 12.54 0.52 7.16
CA ALA A 123 13.71 -0.19 6.62
C ALA A 123 14.08 -1.46 7.42
N SER A 124 13.90 -1.44 8.73
CA SER A 124 14.28 -2.53 9.64
C SER A 124 13.19 -3.60 9.83
N LYS A 125 11.99 -3.40 9.29
CA LYS A 125 10.85 -4.30 9.52
C LYS A 125 10.85 -5.50 8.58
N LYS A 126 10.34 -6.64 9.04
CA LYS A 126 10.06 -7.79 8.19
C LYS A 126 8.92 -7.47 7.22
N ARG A 127 9.05 -7.88 5.97
CA ARG A 127 8.09 -7.58 4.90
C ARG A 127 7.41 -8.83 4.39
N ILE A 128 6.12 -8.75 4.14
CA ILE A 128 5.33 -9.81 3.51
C ILE A 128 4.57 -9.18 2.34
N CYS A 129 4.86 -9.64 1.15
CA CYS A 129 4.14 -9.25 -0.07
C CYS A 129 3.13 -10.33 -0.42
N THR A 130 1.84 -10.04 -0.28
CA THR A 130 0.78 -11.01 -0.61
C THR A 130 0.76 -11.37 -2.09
N MET A 131 1.12 -10.43 -2.98
CA MET A 131 1.25 -10.66 -4.41
C MET A 131 2.32 -11.73 -4.72
N GLU A 132 3.52 -11.57 -4.19
CA GLU A 132 4.63 -12.52 -4.43
C GLU A 132 4.35 -13.88 -3.79
N LYS A 133 3.84 -13.90 -2.56
CA LYS A 133 3.53 -15.13 -1.83
C LYS A 133 2.40 -15.95 -2.46
N ALA A 134 1.41 -15.28 -3.05
CA ALA A 134 0.27 -15.95 -3.67
C ALA A 134 0.49 -16.37 -5.14
N THR A 135 1.65 -16.07 -5.73
CA THR A 135 1.90 -16.32 -7.16
C THR A 135 1.68 -17.80 -7.55
N ASN A 136 2.30 -18.72 -6.84
CA ASN A 136 2.15 -20.15 -7.09
C ASN A 136 0.75 -20.66 -6.72
N PHE A 137 0.14 -20.12 -5.68
CA PHE A 137 -1.22 -20.48 -5.28
C PHE A 137 -2.26 -20.05 -6.33
N CYS A 138 -2.12 -18.85 -6.88
CA CYS A 138 -3.01 -18.36 -7.93
C CYS A 138 -2.79 -19.12 -9.24
N ALA A 139 -1.54 -19.50 -9.56
CA ALA A 139 -1.14 -20.25 -10.75
C ALA A 139 -1.67 -19.65 -12.07
N ILE A 140 -1.68 -18.33 -12.17
CA ILE A 140 -2.14 -17.62 -13.37
C ILE A 140 -1.03 -17.65 -14.41
N ILE A 141 -1.30 -18.22 -15.57
CA ILE A 141 -0.30 -18.35 -16.65
C ILE A 141 0.06 -16.97 -17.19
N GLY A 142 1.36 -16.68 -17.25
CA GLY A 142 1.96 -15.51 -17.89
C GLY A 142 2.92 -15.94 -19.00
N ASN A 143 3.60 -14.98 -19.61
CA ASN A 143 4.51 -15.24 -20.75
C ASN A 143 5.76 -16.08 -20.36
N TYR A 144 6.17 -16.04 -19.09
CA TYR A 144 7.39 -16.68 -18.58
C TYR A 144 7.15 -17.52 -17.32
N GLY A 145 6.00 -18.17 -17.21
CA GLY A 145 5.56 -18.91 -16.04
C GLY A 145 4.36 -18.25 -15.36
N TYR A 146 4.17 -18.44 -14.06
CA TYR A 146 3.07 -17.79 -13.37
C TYR A 146 3.32 -16.30 -13.20
N LYS A 147 2.34 -15.48 -13.60
CA LYS A 147 2.38 -14.04 -13.35
C LYS A 147 1.99 -13.71 -11.89
N TRP A 148 2.41 -12.58 -11.43
CA TRP A 148 1.92 -12.00 -10.18
C TRP A 148 0.43 -11.71 -10.28
N PRO A 149 -0.39 -12.20 -9.32
CA PRO A 149 -1.82 -11.87 -9.31
C PRO A 149 -2.04 -10.41 -8.95
N THR A 150 -3.04 -9.78 -9.55
CA THR A 150 -3.62 -8.55 -9.01
C THR A 150 -4.33 -8.87 -7.69
N LEU A 151 -4.63 -7.84 -6.87
CA LEU A 151 -5.39 -8.03 -5.64
C LEU A 151 -6.78 -8.61 -5.91
N THR A 152 -7.44 -8.14 -6.97
CA THR A 152 -8.74 -8.66 -7.43
C THR A 152 -8.67 -10.13 -7.83
N GLU A 153 -7.63 -10.53 -8.57
CA GLU A 153 -7.44 -11.94 -8.95
C GLU A 153 -7.19 -12.83 -7.73
N LEU A 154 -6.37 -12.36 -6.77
CA LEU A 154 -6.13 -13.08 -5.53
C LEU A 154 -7.40 -13.20 -4.69
N HIS A 155 -8.14 -12.10 -4.51
CA HIS A 155 -9.40 -12.08 -3.76
C HIS A 155 -10.43 -13.03 -4.38
N TYR A 156 -10.59 -12.97 -5.71
CA TYR A 156 -11.49 -13.88 -6.42
C TYR A 156 -11.07 -15.36 -6.29
N LYS A 157 -9.76 -15.64 -6.36
CA LYS A 157 -9.25 -17.02 -6.17
C LYS A 157 -9.59 -17.58 -4.79
N LEU A 158 -9.51 -16.74 -3.75
CA LEU A 158 -9.77 -17.15 -2.37
C LEU A 158 -11.25 -17.25 -2.04
N PHE A 159 -12.06 -16.27 -2.48
CA PHE A 159 -13.42 -16.08 -1.98
C PHE A 159 -14.52 -16.29 -3.02
N ARG A 160 -14.16 -16.40 -4.31
CA ARG A 160 -15.11 -16.52 -5.45
C ARG A 160 -16.04 -15.30 -5.60
N THR A 161 -15.69 -14.19 -4.99
CA THR A 161 -16.40 -12.91 -5.10
C THR A 161 -15.39 -11.82 -5.45
N GLY A 162 -15.84 -10.77 -6.14
CA GLY A 162 -15.10 -9.53 -6.25
C GLY A 162 -15.11 -8.75 -4.92
N PHE A 163 -14.43 -7.64 -4.89
CA PHE A 163 -14.61 -6.60 -3.88
C PHE A 163 -14.84 -5.26 -4.57
N GLU A 164 -15.65 -4.43 -3.94
CA GLU A 164 -16.02 -3.12 -4.48
C GLU A 164 -14.92 -2.11 -4.21
N GLU A 165 -14.86 -1.04 -5.03
CA GLU A 165 -13.94 0.10 -4.88
C GLU A 165 -12.45 -0.24 -4.98
N SER A 166 -12.04 -1.17 -5.84
CA SER A 166 -10.63 -1.33 -6.18
C SER A 166 -10.03 0.02 -6.63
N HIS A 167 -8.77 0.28 -6.26
CA HIS A 167 -8.08 1.56 -6.41
C HIS A 167 -8.55 2.66 -5.43
N ASN A 168 -8.96 2.23 -4.25
CA ASN A 168 -9.08 3.08 -3.08
C ASN A 168 -8.24 2.42 -1.98
N ALA A 169 -7.21 3.10 -1.45
CA ALA A 169 -6.28 2.48 -0.51
C ALA A 169 -6.99 1.88 0.73
N ALA A 170 -8.10 2.46 1.18
CA ALA A 170 -8.88 1.91 2.30
C ALA A 170 -9.57 0.58 1.92
N ALA A 171 -10.14 0.46 0.72
CA ALA A 171 -10.77 -0.77 0.24
C ALA A 171 -9.71 -1.84 -0.06
N ASP A 172 -8.62 -1.44 -0.74
CA ASP A 172 -7.53 -2.34 -1.13
C ASP A 172 -6.81 -2.92 0.09
N ILE A 173 -6.61 -2.13 1.16
CA ILE A 173 -5.98 -2.64 2.37
C ILE A 173 -6.88 -3.60 3.15
N ILE A 174 -8.20 -3.41 3.15
CA ILE A 174 -9.16 -4.33 3.76
C ILE A 174 -9.14 -5.66 2.99
N ALA A 175 -9.16 -5.62 1.64
CA ALA A 175 -9.06 -6.79 0.79
C ALA A 175 -7.70 -7.50 0.98
N THR A 176 -6.60 -6.74 1.07
CA THR A 176 -5.26 -7.28 1.33
C THR A 176 -5.19 -7.99 2.68
N ALA A 177 -5.73 -7.39 3.75
CA ALA A 177 -5.76 -8.03 5.07
C ALA A 177 -6.60 -9.32 5.05
N LYS A 178 -7.78 -9.29 4.42
CA LYS A 178 -8.65 -10.46 4.27
C LYS A 178 -7.94 -11.59 3.52
N CYS A 179 -7.29 -11.27 2.40
CA CYS A 179 -6.51 -12.24 1.63
C CYS A 179 -5.34 -12.81 2.44
N PHE A 180 -4.60 -11.95 3.14
CA PHE A 180 -3.46 -12.39 3.97
C PHE A 180 -3.87 -13.39 5.04
N TRP A 181 -4.92 -13.09 5.81
CA TRP A 181 -5.37 -13.98 6.88
C TRP A 181 -5.88 -15.32 6.34
N GLU A 182 -6.53 -15.31 5.18
CA GLU A 182 -6.96 -16.56 4.53
C GLU A 182 -5.77 -17.35 3.99
N LEU A 183 -4.77 -16.72 3.35
CA LEU A 183 -3.53 -17.38 2.93
C LEU A 183 -2.79 -18.00 4.11
N LYS A 184 -2.75 -17.29 5.25
CA LYS A 184 -2.16 -17.78 6.49
C LYS A 184 -2.92 -18.99 7.05
N ARG A 185 -4.27 -18.95 7.05
CA ARG A 185 -5.12 -20.07 7.46
C ARG A 185 -4.88 -21.33 6.61
N GLN A 186 -4.59 -21.12 5.32
CA GLN A 186 -4.29 -22.22 4.37
C GLN A 186 -2.82 -22.68 4.41
N GLY A 187 -1.96 -22.08 5.22
CA GLY A 187 -0.52 -22.44 5.32
C GLY A 187 0.33 -22.01 4.12
N ILE A 188 -0.13 -21.01 3.34
CA ILE A 188 0.57 -20.49 2.17
C ILE A 188 1.59 -19.40 2.57
N ILE A 189 1.29 -18.66 3.67
CA ILE A 189 2.13 -17.62 4.27
C ILE A 189 2.46 -17.99 5.71
#